data_0449cb8dc99d6f5745476794a91c970e
#
_entry.id   0449cb8dc99d6f5745476794a91c970e
#
_cell.length_a   1.000
_cell.length_b   1.000
_cell.length_c   1.000
_cell.angle_alpha   90.00
_cell.angle_beta   90.00
_cell.angle_gamma   90.00
#
_symmetry.space_group_name_H-M   'P 1'
#
loop_
_entity.id
_entity.type
_entity.pdbx_description
1 polymer ?
#
loop_
_entity_poly.entity_id
_entity_poly.type
_entity_poly.pdbx_seq_one_letter_code
_entity_poly.pdbx_strand_id
1 'polypeptide(L)'
;PTPEEERTLGAYSGFGAIKEVLENPTGKPDKDGMATLVAELHEVIRANTPDEREYKRYMDGIKNSVLTAFYTPPKVADAIVEAIWDTRIVPKRILDPSAGTGVFVSAVDFHAPYAEITCFEKDPATGLILKHLHPEKRVRVQGFERIEPKYAGYYDVAVSNIPFGDVALFDPFFSTHTDPVRRQGTRALHNYFFMKSVDMVREGGLVAFITSQGVLNAEQGRPVREWLMNRCEPVSAIRLP
;
A
#
# COMPACT_ATOMS: atom_id res chain seq x y z
N PRO A 1 -15.23 11.56 11.83
CA PRO A 1 -16.35 10.79 11.23
C PRO A 1 -17.34 10.37 12.33
N THR A 2 -18.59 10.18 11.96
CA THR A 2 -19.57 9.55 12.87
C THR A 2 -19.29 8.04 12.98
N PRO A 3 -19.77 7.35 14.05
CA PRO A 3 -19.60 5.89 14.16
C PRO A 3 -20.22 5.10 13.01
N GLU A 4 -21.22 5.66 12.32
CA GLU A 4 -21.82 5.05 11.14
C GLU A 4 -20.94 5.22 9.90
N GLU A 5 -20.39 6.40 9.70
CA GLU A 5 -19.41 6.67 8.64
C GLU A 5 -18.15 5.81 8.81
N GLU A 6 -17.63 5.69 10.05
CA GLU A 6 -16.49 4.82 10.35
C GLU A 6 -16.76 3.36 9.98
N ARG A 7 -17.93 2.85 10.31
CA ARG A 7 -18.31 1.48 9.95
C ARG A 7 -18.43 1.30 8.43
N THR A 8 -19.11 2.24 7.77
CA THR A 8 -19.34 2.18 6.32
C THR A 8 -18.03 2.31 5.54
N LEU A 9 -17.21 3.31 5.88
CA LEU A 9 -15.94 3.55 5.21
C LEU A 9 -14.89 2.49 5.56
N GLY A 10 -14.88 2.02 6.81
CA GLY A 10 -14.00 0.94 7.27
C GLY A 10 -14.32 -0.41 6.64
N ALA A 11 -15.55 -0.63 6.19
CA ALA A 11 -15.95 -1.81 5.43
C ALA A 11 -15.51 -1.76 3.96
N TYR A 12 -15.11 -0.59 3.46
CA TYR A 12 -14.61 -0.47 2.09
C TYR A 12 -13.31 -1.27 1.93
N SER A 13 -13.35 -2.24 1.07
CA SER A 13 -12.23 -3.16 0.80
C SER A 13 -11.65 -2.98 -0.62
N GLY A 14 -11.94 -1.88 -1.30
CA GLY A 14 -11.59 -1.70 -2.71
C GLY A 14 -12.28 -2.72 -3.61
N PHE A 15 -11.76 -2.88 -4.79
CA PHE A 15 -12.29 -3.79 -5.81
C PHE A 15 -11.35 -4.99 -6.06
N GLY A 16 -10.54 -5.38 -5.06
CA GLY A 16 -9.57 -6.47 -5.19
C GLY A 16 -10.22 -7.77 -5.68
N ALA A 17 -9.70 -8.33 -6.76
CA ALA A 17 -10.17 -9.54 -7.43
C ALA A 17 -11.59 -9.50 -8.04
N ILE A 18 -12.31 -8.37 -7.99
CA ILE A 18 -13.63 -8.22 -8.65
C ILE A 18 -13.40 -7.87 -10.12
N LYS A 19 -13.29 -8.87 -10.96
CA LYS A 19 -12.98 -8.71 -12.40
C LYS A 19 -14.07 -7.99 -13.19
N GLU A 20 -15.30 -8.07 -12.73
CA GLU A 20 -16.48 -7.45 -13.32
C GLU A 20 -16.32 -5.93 -13.44
N VAL A 21 -15.56 -5.30 -12.53
CA VAL A 21 -15.24 -3.87 -12.58
C VAL A 21 -14.40 -3.48 -13.81
N LEU A 22 -13.66 -4.44 -14.38
CA LEU A 22 -12.87 -4.24 -15.61
C LEU A 22 -13.70 -4.42 -16.88
N GLU A 23 -14.86 -5.04 -16.78
CA GLU A 23 -15.75 -5.27 -17.89
C GLU A 23 -16.59 -4.03 -18.19
N ASN A 24 -17.02 -3.89 -19.45
CA ASN A 24 -17.89 -2.80 -19.82
C ASN A 24 -19.27 -2.97 -19.13
N PRO A 25 -19.78 -1.97 -18.40
CA PRO A 25 -21.06 -2.05 -17.68
C PRO A 25 -22.28 -2.31 -18.58
N THR A 26 -22.12 -2.22 -19.90
CA THR A 26 -23.16 -2.59 -20.89
C THR A 26 -23.15 -4.10 -21.24
N GLY A 27 -22.32 -4.91 -20.56
CA GLY A 27 -22.27 -6.36 -20.72
C GLY A 27 -23.56 -7.05 -20.28
N LYS A 28 -23.73 -8.32 -20.64
CA LYS A 28 -24.91 -9.11 -20.30
C LYS A 28 -25.14 -9.14 -18.77
N PRO A 29 -26.39 -9.07 -18.32
CA PRO A 29 -26.71 -9.17 -16.90
C PRO A 29 -26.14 -10.46 -16.32
N ASP A 30 -25.32 -10.32 -15.27
CA ASP A 30 -24.82 -11.43 -14.52
C ASP A 30 -25.87 -11.94 -13.50
N LYS A 31 -25.71 -13.19 -13.08
CA LYS A 31 -26.66 -13.83 -12.15
C LYS A 31 -26.63 -13.21 -10.75
N ASP A 32 -25.58 -12.46 -10.42
CA ASP A 32 -25.29 -11.96 -9.06
C ASP A 32 -25.54 -10.45 -8.90
N GLY A 33 -26.03 -9.76 -9.94
CA GLY A 33 -26.33 -8.32 -9.89
C GLY A 33 -25.08 -7.42 -9.88
N MET A 34 -23.89 -7.96 -10.01
CA MET A 34 -22.63 -7.20 -9.96
C MET A 34 -22.50 -6.22 -11.13
N ALA A 35 -22.92 -6.60 -12.34
CA ALA A 35 -22.88 -5.70 -13.48
C ALA A 35 -23.78 -4.47 -13.29
N THR A 36 -24.92 -4.63 -12.61
CA THR A 36 -25.82 -3.52 -12.24
C THR A 36 -25.13 -2.59 -11.25
N LEU A 37 -24.50 -3.13 -10.19
CA LEU A 37 -23.76 -2.32 -9.22
C LEU A 37 -22.60 -1.57 -9.85
N VAL A 38 -21.88 -2.19 -10.78
CA VAL A 38 -20.79 -1.53 -11.51
C VAL A 38 -21.34 -0.38 -12.40
N ALA A 39 -22.47 -0.60 -13.08
CA ALA A 39 -23.11 0.45 -13.86
C ALA A 39 -23.55 1.64 -13.00
N GLU A 40 -24.20 1.37 -11.86
CA GLU A 40 -24.58 2.40 -10.88
C GLU A 40 -23.34 3.14 -10.35
N LEU A 41 -22.25 2.46 -10.04
CA LEU A 41 -20.99 3.07 -9.63
C LEU A 41 -20.45 4.03 -10.68
N HIS A 42 -20.47 3.63 -11.97
CA HIS A 42 -20.07 4.49 -13.09
C HIS A 42 -20.93 5.77 -13.16
N GLU A 43 -22.25 5.63 -13.02
CA GLU A 43 -23.18 6.76 -13.03
C GLU A 43 -22.93 7.71 -11.85
N VAL A 44 -22.77 7.18 -10.64
CA VAL A 44 -22.48 7.97 -9.44
C VAL A 44 -21.16 8.73 -9.59
N ILE A 45 -20.10 8.08 -10.05
CA ILE A 45 -18.81 8.74 -10.25
C ILE A 45 -18.94 9.84 -11.32
N ARG A 46 -19.61 9.55 -12.45
CA ARG A 46 -19.79 10.52 -13.52
C ARG A 46 -20.61 11.73 -13.08
N ALA A 47 -21.66 11.53 -12.28
CA ALA A 47 -22.48 12.61 -11.76
C ALA A 47 -21.75 13.51 -10.73
N ASN A 48 -20.72 12.98 -10.08
CA ASN A 48 -19.96 13.69 -9.03
C ASN A 48 -18.57 14.14 -9.47
N THR A 49 -18.21 13.97 -10.74
CA THR A 49 -16.97 14.47 -11.30
C THR A 49 -17.22 15.66 -12.22
N PRO A 50 -16.44 16.75 -12.13
CA PRO A 50 -16.67 17.97 -12.89
C PRO A 50 -16.37 17.82 -14.39
N ASP A 51 -15.51 16.88 -14.75
CA ASP A 51 -15.08 16.65 -16.12
C ASP A 51 -14.68 15.20 -16.41
N GLU A 52 -14.53 14.88 -17.70
CA GLU A 52 -14.15 13.54 -18.17
C GLU A 52 -12.73 13.12 -17.73
N ARG A 53 -11.84 14.07 -17.49
CA ARG A 53 -10.47 13.78 -17.01
C ARG A 53 -10.50 13.26 -15.59
N GLU A 54 -11.31 13.88 -14.73
CA GLU A 54 -11.43 13.45 -13.33
C GLU A 54 -12.21 12.13 -13.24
N TYR A 55 -13.29 11.98 -14.00
CA TYR A 55 -13.99 10.71 -14.16
C TYR A 55 -13.03 9.57 -14.53
N LYS A 56 -12.22 9.77 -15.56
CA LYS A 56 -11.23 8.78 -16.01
C LYS A 56 -10.21 8.46 -14.92
N ARG A 57 -9.76 9.47 -14.15
CA ARG A 57 -8.83 9.29 -13.05
C ARG A 57 -9.41 8.34 -11.97
N TYR A 58 -10.67 8.51 -11.60
CA TYR A 58 -11.34 7.62 -10.65
C TYR A 58 -11.51 6.21 -11.22
N MET A 59 -11.91 6.09 -12.46
CA MET A 59 -12.06 4.79 -13.10
C MET A 59 -10.76 4.04 -13.26
N ASP A 60 -9.66 4.73 -13.57
CA ASP A 60 -8.33 4.13 -13.62
C ASP A 60 -7.86 3.69 -12.21
N GLY A 61 -8.20 4.45 -11.17
CA GLY A 61 -7.97 4.08 -9.77
C GLY A 61 -8.70 2.78 -9.41
N ILE A 62 -9.98 2.69 -9.70
CA ILE A 62 -10.80 1.49 -9.47
C ILE A 62 -10.23 0.28 -10.21
N LYS A 63 -9.90 0.41 -11.49
CA LYS A 63 -9.28 -0.67 -12.28
C LYS A 63 -7.96 -1.14 -11.69
N ASN A 64 -7.12 -0.20 -11.25
CA ASN A 64 -5.87 -0.55 -10.59
C ASN A 64 -6.11 -1.28 -9.27
N SER A 65 -7.14 -0.90 -8.50
CA SER A 65 -7.46 -1.56 -7.24
C SER A 65 -7.89 -3.02 -7.43
N VAL A 66 -8.53 -3.38 -8.52
CA VAL A 66 -8.85 -4.79 -8.86
C VAL A 66 -7.59 -5.66 -8.90
N LEU A 67 -6.49 -5.09 -9.36
CA LEU A 67 -5.22 -5.80 -9.52
C LEU A 67 -4.33 -5.77 -8.27
N THR A 68 -4.49 -4.77 -7.41
CA THR A 68 -3.53 -4.48 -6.34
C THR A 68 -4.14 -4.42 -4.93
N ALA A 69 -5.45 -4.29 -4.78
CA ALA A 69 -6.10 -4.17 -3.49
C ALA A 69 -6.35 -5.55 -2.85
N PHE A 70 -5.35 -6.05 -2.16
CA PHE A 70 -5.47 -7.23 -1.29
C PHE A 70 -5.42 -6.75 0.16
N TYR A 71 -6.58 -6.64 0.79
CA TYR A 71 -6.67 -6.09 2.13
C TYR A 71 -6.25 -7.11 3.18
N THR A 72 -5.47 -6.63 4.14
CA THR A 72 -4.99 -7.44 5.25
C THR A 72 -6.10 -7.59 6.29
N PRO A 73 -6.42 -8.81 6.73
CA PRO A 73 -7.31 -8.98 7.86
C PRO A 73 -6.77 -8.25 9.11
N PRO A 74 -7.61 -7.53 9.88
CA PRO A 74 -7.14 -6.77 11.05
C PRO A 74 -6.31 -7.59 12.03
N LYS A 75 -6.71 -8.83 12.33
CA LYS A 75 -5.96 -9.75 13.20
C LYS A 75 -4.54 -10.04 12.73
N VAL A 76 -4.31 -10.04 11.41
CA VAL A 76 -2.96 -10.25 10.86
C VAL A 76 -2.12 -8.98 11.03
N ALA A 77 -2.72 -7.81 10.80
CA ALA A 77 -2.04 -6.53 11.04
C ALA A 77 -1.69 -6.37 12.53
N ASP A 78 -2.61 -6.66 13.43
CA ASP A 78 -2.39 -6.64 14.89
C ASP A 78 -1.24 -7.55 15.29
N ALA A 79 -1.23 -8.81 14.83
CA ALA A 79 -0.16 -9.76 15.15
C ALA A 79 1.22 -9.31 14.66
N ILE A 80 1.29 -8.68 13.48
CA ILE A 80 2.54 -8.13 12.94
C ILE A 80 3.02 -6.95 13.79
N VAL A 81 2.12 -6.04 14.13
CA VAL A 81 2.43 -4.87 14.94
C VAL A 81 2.87 -5.31 16.35
N GLU A 82 2.15 -6.23 16.99
CA GLU A 82 2.52 -6.82 18.28
C GLU A 82 3.93 -7.43 18.22
N ALA A 83 4.23 -8.25 17.21
CA ALA A 83 5.55 -8.84 17.03
C ALA A 83 6.67 -7.79 16.86
N ILE A 84 6.39 -6.66 16.20
CA ILE A 84 7.36 -5.54 16.11
C ILE A 84 7.65 -4.97 17.50
N TRP A 85 6.62 -4.77 18.33
CA TRP A 85 6.79 -4.25 19.70
C TRP A 85 7.55 -5.22 20.62
N ASP A 86 7.39 -6.51 20.42
CA ASP A 86 8.13 -7.55 21.17
C ASP A 86 9.65 -7.56 20.87
N THR A 87 10.08 -6.93 19.77
CA THR A 87 11.50 -6.78 19.45
C THR A 87 12.25 -5.78 20.35
N ARG A 88 11.57 -5.12 21.29
CA ARG A 88 12.07 -4.03 22.14
C ARG A 88 12.40 -2.73 21.38
N ILE A 89 12.10 -2.66 20.09
CA ILE A 89 12.09 -1.40 19.36
C ILE A 89 10.87 -0.62 19.84
N VAL A 90 11.08 0.61 20.32
CA VAL A 90 9.99 1.54 20.66
C VAL A 90 9.87 2.55 19.53
N PRO A 91 9.10 2.24 18.48
CA PRO A 91 9.04 3.10 17.32
C PRO A 91 8.27 4.37 17.63
N LYS A 92 8.84 5.49 17.26
CA LYS A 92 8.21 6.82 17.35
C LYS A 92 7.72 7.33 16.00
N ARG A 93 8.38 6.91 14.93
CA ARG A 93 8.09 7.34 13.57
C ARG A 93 7.94 6.11 12.67
N ILE A 94 6.75 5.93 12.19
CA ILE A 94 6.35 4.75 11.42
C ILE A 94 5.98 5.18 10.01
N LEU A 95 6.35 4.37 9.03
CA LEU A 95 6.02 4.53 7.62
C LEU A 95 5.10 3.39 7.18
N ASP A 96 3.96 3.73 6.60
CA ASP A 96 3.16 2.82 5.81
C ASP A 96 3.18 3.28 4.34
N PRO A 97 3.98 2.65 3.47
CA PRO A 97 4.15 3.08 2.09
C PRO A 97 2.98 2.73 1.15
N SER A 98 2.01 1.92 1.61
CA SER A 98 0.82 1.51 0.84
C SER A 98 -0.33 1.19 1.78
N ALA A 99 -0.88 2.25 2.39
CA ALA A 99 -1.70 2.13 3.59
C ALA A 99 -3.13 1.60 3.36
N GLY A 100 -3.61 1.63 2.12
CA GLY A 100 -5.00 1.26 1.84
C GLY A 100 -5.98 2.11 2.66
N THR A 101 -6.91 1.49 3.32
CA THR A 101 -7.85 2.16 4.24
C THR A 101 -7.33 2.31 5.68
N GLY A 102 -6.07 1.88 5.96
CA GLY A 102 -5.42 2.15 7.24
C GLY A 102 -5.46 1.01 8.26
N VAL A 103 -5.52 -0.24 7.83
CA VAL A 103 -5.54 -1.38 8.76
C VAL A 103 -4.30 -1.41 9.67
N PHE A 104 -3.11 -1.12 9.14
CA PHE A 104 -1.90 -1.01 9.95
C PHE A 104 -1.89 0.27 10.79
N VAL A 105 -2.53 1.35 10.32
CA VAL A 105 -2.70 2.57 11.13
C VAL A 105 -3.49 2.26 12.38
N SER A 106 -4.63 1.56 12.25
CA SER A 106 -5.47 1.16 13.38
C SER A 106 -4.73 0.24 14.35
N ALA A 107 -3.96 -0.74 13.83
CA ALA A 107 -3.16 -1.63 14.66
C ALA A 107 -2.07 -0.87 15.42
N VAL A 108 -1.36 0.06 14.77
CA VAL A 108 -0.36 0.93 15.42
C VAL A 108 -1.00 1.80 16.50
N ASP A 109 -2.15 2.41 16.23
CA ASP A 109 -2.84 3.25 17.21
C ASP A 109 -3.25 2.48 18.47
N PHE A 110 -3.62 1.23 18.32
CA PHE A 110 -3.94 0.36 19.45
C PHE A 110 -2.71 0.07 20.33
N HIS A 111 -1.56 -0.25 19.71
CA HIS A 111 -0.34 -0.63 20.43
C HIS A 111 0.54 0.57 20.84
N ALA A 112 0.53 1.65 20.07
CA ALA A 112 1.39 2.83 20.27
C ALA A 112 0.72 4.14 19.83
N PRO A 113 -0.30 4.61 20.55
CA PRO A 113 -1.03 5.84 20.20
C PRO A 113 -0.14 7.09 20.17
N TYR A 114 1.06 7.03 20.75
CA TYR A 114 2.06 8.10 20.74
C TYR A 114 2.92 8.14 19.45
N ALA A 115 2.88 7.09 18.63
CA ALA A 115 3.73 7.02 17.46
C ALA A 115 3.17 7.89 16.31
N GLU A 116 4.07 8.63 15.67
CA GLU A 116 3.75 9.34 14.44
C GLU A 116 3.76 8.35 13.28
N ILE A 117 2.66 8.22 12.58
CA ILE A 117 2.60 7.42 11.36
C ILE A 117 2.44 8.30 10.13
N THR A 118 3.24 8.02 9.11
CA THR A 118 3.13 8.64 7.78
C THR A 118 2.68 7.58 6.78
N CYS A 119 1.57 7.84 6.14
CA CYS A 119 0.90 6.93 5.22
C CYS A 119 0.97 7.44 3.79
N PHE A 120 1.25 6.56 2.85
CA PHE A 120 1.11 6.81 1.42
C PHE A 120 0.00 5.92 0.86
N GLU A 121 -0.91 6.52 0.11
CA GLU A 121 -1.92 5.79 -0.65
C GLU A 121 -2.06 6.42 -2.03
N LYS A 122 -1.85 5.63 -3.05
CA LYS A 122 -1.82 6.12 -4.44
C LYS A 122 -3.21 6.31 -5.04
N ASP A 123 -4.14 5.42 -4.68
CA ASP A 123 -5.52 5.53 -5.14
C ASP A 123 -6.23 6.70 -4.45
N PRO A 124 -6.79 7.67 -5.23
CA PRO A 124 -7.40 8.85 -4.65
C PRO A 124 -8.63 8.54 -3.77
N ALA A 125 -9.46 7.58 -4.16
CA ALA A 125 -10.68 7.24 -3.41
C ALA A 125 -10.31 6.60 -2.07
N THR A 126 -9.47 5.58 -2.10
CA THR A 126 -8.94 4.90 -0.90
C THR A 126 -8.20 5.88 0.01
N GLY A 127 -7.37 6.75 -0.57
CA GLY A 127 -6.62 7.75 0.19
C GLY A 127 -7.48 8.81 0.85
N LEU A 128 -8.62 9.19 0.25
CA LEU A 128 -9.59 10.09 0.89
C LEU A 128 -10.33 9.39 2.02
N ILE A 129 -10.68 8.11 1.87
CA ILE A 129 -11.25 7.29 2.94
C ILE A 129 -10.27 7.20 4.10
N LEU A 130 -9.00 6.87 3.82
CA LEU A 130 -7.95 6.81 4.82
C LEU A 130 -7.81 8.13 5.59
N LYS A 131 -7.82 9.27 4.89
CA LYS A 131 -7.78 10.61 5.51
C LYS A 131 -8.99 10.87 6.41
N HIS A 132 -10.15 10.40 5.99
CA HIS A 132 -11.38 10.62 6.75
C HIS A 132 -11.43 9.74 8.01
N LEU A 133 -10.96 8.50 7.91
CA LEU A 133 -10.88 7.59 9.05
C LEU A 133 -9.78 7.97 10.06
N HIS A 134 -8.68 8.57 9.59
CA HIS A 134 -7.51 8.91 10.41
C HIS A 134 -7.09 10.39 10.19
N PRO A 135 -7.94 11.35 10.55
CA PRO A 135 -7.72 12.78 10.24
C PRO A 135 -6.48 13.39 10.92
N GLU A 136 -6.05 12.82 12.04
CA GLU A 136 -4.87 13.26 12.78
C GLU A 136 -3.54 12.69 12.26
N LYS A 137 -3.60 11.73 11.33
CA LYS A 137 -2.40 11.09 10.78
C LYS A 137 -1.85 11.83 9.55
N ARG A 138 -0.57 11.61 9.27
CA ARG A 138 0.08 12.20 8.08
C ARG A 138 -0.22 11.37 6.83
N VAL A 139 -1.42 11.52 6.28
CA VAL A 139 -1.84 10.84 5.06
C VAL A 139 -1.42 11.63 3.82
N ARG A 140 -0.66 10.98 2.94
CA ARG A 140 -0.24 11.46 1.62
C ARG A 140 -0.99 10.69 0.54
N VAL A 141 -1.99 11.33 -0.07
CA VAL A 141 -2.74 10.74 -1.20
C VAL A 141 -1.91 10.88 -2.47
N GLN A 142 -0.89 10.06 -2.56
CA GLN A 142 0.07 10.02 -3.68
C GLN A 142 0.87 8.71 -3.61
N GLY A 143 1.52 8.35 -4.72
CA GLY A 143 2.41 7.19 -4.74
C GLY A 143 3.66 7.38 -3.87
N PHE A 144 4.17 6.29 -3.33
CA PHE A 144 5.36 6.26 -2.46
C PHE A 144 6.63 6.76 -3.17
N GLU A 145 6.68 6.69 -4.50
CA GLU A 145 7.78 7.24 -5.31
C GLU A 145 7.97 8.75 -5.12
N ARG A 146 6.96 9.44 -4.58
CA ARG A 146 7.00 10.88 -4.32
C ARG A 146 7.44 11.25 -2.91
N ILE A 147 7.90 10.29 -2.11
CA ILE A 147 8.46 10.61 -0.79
C ILE A 147 9.69 11.50 -0.95
N GLU A 148 9.76 12.55 -0.14
CA GLU A 148 10.85 13.52 -0.21
C GLU A 148 12.17 12.92 0.29
N PRO A 149 13.32 13.23 -0.34
CA PRO A 149 14.64 12.70 0.04
C PRO A 149 15.05 13.00 1.49
N LYS A 150 14.51 14.06 2.08
CA LYS A 150 14.79 14.43 3.48
C LYS A 150 14.35 13.38 4.51
N TYR A 151 13.49 12.42 4.11
CA TYR A 151 13.05 11.32 4.95
C TYR A 151 13.96 10.09 4.87
N ALA A 152 15.10 10.16 4.18
CA ALA A 152 16.08 9.09 4.21
C ALA A 152 16.60 8.87 5.65
N GLY A 153 16.54 7.62 6.12
CA GLY A 153 16.92 7.25 7.49
C GLY A 153 16.08 7.90 8.59
N TYR A 154 14.84 8.32 8.28
CA TYR A 154 14.00 9.05 9.23
C TYR A 154 13.11 8.14 10.09
N TYR A 155 12.58 7.07 9.51
CA TYR A 155 11.61 6.21 10.17
C TYR A 155 12.28 5.14 11.03
N ASP A 156 11.64 4.79 12.14
CA ASP A 156 12.07 3.69 12.99
C ASP A 156 11.61 2.34 12.43
N VAL A 157 10.40 2.33 11.87
CA VAL A 157 9.77 1.12 11.31
C VAL A 157 9.05 1.48 10.01
N ALA A 158 9.13 0.59 9.03
CA ALA A 158 8.21 0.56 7.89
C ALA A 158 7.37 -0.72 7.96
N VAL A 159 6.05 -0.58 7.97
CA VAL A 159 5.10 -1.70 8.02
C VAL A 159 4.00 -1.50 7.00
N SER A 160 3.68 -2.52 6.22
CA SER A 160 2.64 -2.45 5.18
C SER A 160 2.30 -3.82 4.61
N ASN A 161 1.15 -3.91 3.97
CA ASN A 161 0.90 -4.87 2.90
C ASN A 161 1.24 -4.17 1.58
N ILE A 162 2.44 -4.41 1.06
CA ILE A 162 2.91 -3.71 -0.14
C ILE A 162 2.29 -4.29 -1.41
N PRO A 163 2.07 -3.47 -2.46
CA PRO A 163 1.62 -3.99 -3.73
C PRO A 163 2.68 -4.93 -4.31
N PHE A 164 2.23 -6.02 -4.90
CA PHE A 164 3.09 -7.01 -5.53
C PHE A 164 2.68 -7.25 -6.98
N GLY A 165 3.66 -7.63 -7.78
CA GLY A 165 3.50 -7.88 -9.21
C GLY A 165 4.70 -7.38 -10.01
N ASP A 166 4.85 -7.95 -11.19
CA ASP A 166 5.89 -7.58 -12.15
C ASP A 166 5.46 -6.35 -12.98
N VAL A 167 5.04 -5.31 -12.26
CA VAL A 167 4.66 -4.02 -12.84
C VAL A 167 5.77 -3.04 -12.55
N ALA A 168 6.27 -2.41 -13.61
CA ALA A 168 7.31 -1.40 -13.49
C ALA A 168 6.74 -0.09 -12.93
N LEU A 169 7.52 0.55 -12.06
CA LEU A 169 7.20 1.84 -11.47
C LEU A 169 8.28 2.85 -11.86
N PHE A 170 7.87 4.07 -12.19
CA PHE A 170 8.81 5.15 -12.46
C PHE A 170 9.06 5.97 -11.19
N ASP A 171 10.27 5.89 -10.68
CA ASP A 171 10.81 6.78 -9.65
C ASP A 171 12.03 7.50 -10.24
N PRO A 172 12.00 8.84 -10.41
CA PRO A 172 13.11 9.60 -10.99
C PRO A 172 14.45 9.34 -10.29
N PHE A 173 14.44 9.23 -8.96
CA PHE A 173 15.65 9.01 -8.17
C PHE A 173 16.24 7.61 -8.41
N PHE A 174 15.40 6.57 -8.42
CA PHE A 174 15.85 5.20 -8.71
C PHE A 174 16.25 5.03 -10.17
N SER A 175 15.48 5.61 -11.09
CA SER A 175 15.68 5.47 -12.54
C SER A 175 16.99 6.11 -13.03
N THR A 176 17.44 7.18 -12.38
CA THR A 176 18.69 7.89 -12.72
C THR A 176 19.86 7.52 -11.80
N HIS A 177 19.66 6.63 -10.84
CA HIS A 177 20.69 6.27 -9.87
C HIS A 177 21.88 5.57 -10.54
N THR A 178 23.10 5.81 -10.05
CA THR A 178 24.33 5.18 -10.56
C THR A 178 24.36 3.67 -10.30
N ASP A 179 23.79 3.20 -9.18
CA ASP A 179 23.65 1.78 -8.86
C ASP A 179 22.66 1.10 -9.82
N PRO A 180 23.09 0.14 -10.66
CA PRO A 180 22.23 -0.54 -11.61
C PRO A 180 21.15 -1.39 -10.92
N VAL A 181 21.39 -1.88 -9.69
CA VAL A 181 20.42 -2.68 -8.95
C VAL A 181 19.22 -1.84 -8.54
N ARG A 182 19.42 -0.56 -8.19
CA ARG A 182 18.32 0.36 -7.92
C ARG A 182 17.44 0.56 -9.16
N ARG A 183 18.03 0.73 -10.33
CA ARG A 183 17.28 0.83 -11.58
C ARG A 183 16.51 -0.46 -11.90
N GLN A 184 17.12 -1.61 -11.62
CA GLN A 184 16.46 -2.91 -11.78
C GLN A 184 15.30 -3.09 -10.78
N GLY A 185 15.44 -2.59 -9.56
CA GLY A 185 14.42 -2.66 -8.52
C GLY A 185 13.08 -2.06 -8.93
N THR A 186 13.08 -1.05 -9.81
CA THR A 186 11.83 -0.44 -10.31
C THR A 186 11.02 -1.30 -11.28
N ARG A 187 11.54 -2.45 -11.71
CA ARG A 187 10.85 -3.34 -12.66
C ARG A 187 9.76 -4.20 -12.01
N ALA A 188 9.81 -4.37 -10.69
CA ALA A 188 8.80 -5.08 -9.91
C ALA A 188 8.44 -4.29 -8.67
N LEU A 189 7.13 -4.09 -8.42
CA LEU A 189 6.64 -3.26 -7.33
C LEU A 189 7.21 -3.67 -5.98
N HIS A 190 7.13 -4.96 -5.63
CA HIS A 190 7.61 -5.46 -4.35
C HIS A 190 9.11 -5.20 -4.14
N ASN A 191 9.94 -5.35 -5.16
CA ASN A 191 11.37 -5.06 -5.07
C ASN A 191 11.63 -3.58 -4.78
N TYR A 192 10.93 -2.71 -5.50
CA TYR A 192 11.01 -1.27 -5.30
C TYR A 192 10.61 -0.86 -3.88
N PHE A 193 9.46 -1.37 -3.38
CA PHE A 193 8.97 -1.02 -2.05
C PHE A 193 9.95 -1.44 -0.95
N PHE A 194 10.56 -2.63 -1.04
CA PHE A 194 11.61 -3.03 -0.10
C PHE A 194 12.82 -2.10 -0.15
N MET A 195 13.38 -1.87 -1.33
CA MET A 195 14.59 -1.05 -1.46
C MET A 195 14.36 0.39 -1.01
N LYS A 196 13.23 0.98 -1.41
CA LYS A 196 12.89 2.36 -1.04
C LYS A 196 12.63 2.49 0.46
N SER A 197 11.96 1.52 1.08
CA SER A 197 11.69 1.54 2.52
C SER A 197 12.97 1.36 3.35
N VAL A 198 13.90 0.53 2.90
CA VAL A 198 15.22 0.41 3.54
C VAL A 198 15.97 1.75 3.51
N ASP A 199 15.87 2.53 2.41
CA ASP A 199 16.45 3.87 2.37
C ASP A 199 15.78 4.86 3.35
N MET A 200 14.49 4.69 3.62
CA MET A 200 13.73 5.60 4.49
C MET A 200 13.83 5.24 5.96
N VAL A 201 14.11 3.99 6.29
CA VAL A 201 14.27 3.50 7.66
C VAL A 201 15.70 3.76 8.15
N ARG A 202 15.83 4.22 9.41
CA ARG A 202 17.14 4.46 10.03
C ARG A 202 17.91 3.17 10.28
N GLU A 203 19.19 3.28 10.52
CA GLU A 203 20.01 2.16 11.02
C GLU A 203 19.45 1.62 12.35
N GLY A 204 19.41 0.30 12.48
CA GLY A 204 18.77 -0.39 13.60
C GLY A 204 17.25 -0.33 13.62
N GLY A 205 16.63 0.19 12.57
CA GLY A 205 15.17 0.15 12.39
C GLY A 205 14.72 -1.16 11.74
N LEU A 206 13.42 -1.30 11.48
CA LEU A 206 12.80 -2.54 11.00
C LEU A 206 11.92 -2.28 9.77
N VAL A 207 11.95 -3.21 8.82
CA VAL A 207 10.99 -3.26 7.69
C VAL A 207 10.22 -4.57 7.78
N ALA A 208 8.90 -4.49 7.93
CA ALA A 208 8.01 -5.64 8.07
C ALA A 208 6.87 -5.55 7.06
N PHE A 209 6.89 -6.40 6.03
CA PHE A 209 5.93 -6.34 4.94
C PHE A 209 5.21 -7.65 4.70
N ILE A 210 3.91 -7.53 4.42
CA ILE A 210 3.18 -8.59 3.71
C ILE A 210 3.49 -8.43 2.22
N THR A 211 3.87 -9.52 1.57
CA THR A 211 4.24 -9.52 0.16
C THR A 211 4.05 -10.90 -0.47
N SER A 212 4.25 -11.01 -1.77
CA SER A 212 4.25 -12.31 -2.46
C SER A 212 5.57 -13.05 -2.24
N GLN A 213 5.52 -14.38 -2.37
CA GLN A 213 6.73 -15.23 -2.28
C GLN A 213 7.79 -14.92 -3.35
N GLY A 214 7.42 -14.23 -4.44
CA GLY A 214 8.33 -13.84 -5.52
C GLY A 214 9.53 -13.03 -5.04
N VAL A 215 9.39 -12.25 -3.96
CA VAL A 215 10.51 -11.52 -3.33
C VAL A 215 11.63 -12.47 -2.91
N LEU A 216 11.28 -13.63 -2.37
CA LEU A 216 12.24 -14.57 -1.80
C LEU A 216 12.84 -15.54 -2.83
N ASN A 217 12.09 -15.93 -3.85
CA ASN A 217 12.49 -17.06 -4.71
C ASN A 217 12.54 -16.77 -6.21
N ALA A 218 12.02 -15.62 -6.70
CA ALA A 218 12.12 -15.32 -8.13
C ALA A 218 13.57 -15.07 -8.56
N GLU A 219 14.02 -15.76 -9.61
CA GLU A 219 15.39 -15.64 -10.14
C GLU A 219 15.74 -14.20 -10.52
N GLN A 220 14.81 -13.50 -11.15
CA GLN A 220 14.99 -12.10 -11.57
C GLN A 220 15.17 -11.13 -10.38
N GLY A 221 14.70 -11.49 -9.18
CA GLY A 221 14.86 -10.72 -7.95
C GLY A 221 16.21 -10.92 -7.24
N ARG A 222 17.06 -11.85 -7.70
CA ARG A 222 18.32 -12.18 -7.05
C ARG A 222 19.24 -10.96 -6.79
N PRO A 223 19.50 -10.07 -7.76
CA PRO A 223 20.34 -8.90 -7.50
C PRO A 223 19.76 -7.97 -6.41
N VAL A 224 18.45 -7.83 -6.35
CA VAL A 224 17.78 -7.02 -5.33
C VAL A 224 17.90 -7.69 -3.95
N ARG A 225 17.74 -9.00 -3.87
CA ARG A 225 17.96 -9.74 -2.60
C ARG A 225 19.39 -9.60 -2.09
N GLU A 226 20.39 -9.75 -2.96
CA GLU A 226 21.79 -9.55 -2.61
C GLU A 226 22.05 -8.10 -2.14
N TRP A 227 21.42 -7.12 -2.80
CA TRP A 227 21.49 -5.72 -2.40
C TRP A 227 20.89 -5.50 -1.00
N LEU A 228 19.74 -6.12 -0.70
CA LEU A 228 19.09 -6.06 0.61
C LEU A 228 19.94 -6.73 1.68
N MET A 229 20.45 -7.94 1.45
CA MET A 229 21.27 -8.69 2.40
C MET A 229 22.59 -7.99 2.74
N ASN A 230 23.10 -7.12 1.88
CA ASN A 230 24.28 -6.29 2.17
C ASN A 230 23.97 -5.07 3.06
N ARG A 231 22.68 -4.79 3.34
CA ARG A 231 22.22 -3.61 4.10
C ARG A 231 21.33 -3.94 5.28
N CYS A 232 20.73 -5.10 5.26
CA CYS A 232 19.75 -5.54 6.27
C CYS A 232 20.05 -6.98 6.67
N GLU A 233 19.74 -7.30 7.92
CA GLU A 233 19.69 -8.68 8.39
C GLU A 233 18.24 -9.19 8.27
N PRO A 234 18.02 -10.34 7.59
CA PRO A 234 16.70 -10.95 7.55
C PRO A 234 16.36 -11.51 8.95
N VAL A 235 15.27 -11.03 9.53
CA VAL A 235 14.82 -11.45 10.86
C VAL A 235 13.93 -12.68 10.76
N SER A 236 12.93 -12.65 9.89
CA SER A 236 11.97 -13.75 9.73
C SER A 236 11.26 -13.68 8.40
N ALA A 237 10.77 -14.82 7.92
CA ALA A 237 9.84 -14.93 6.81
C ALA A 237 8.77 -15.97 7.16
N ILE A 238 7.51 -15.55 7.19
CA ILE A 238 6.37 -16.38 7.58
C ILE A 238 5.45 -16.52 6.38
N ARG A 239 5.11 -17.75 6.03
CA ARG A 239 4.10 -18.00 5.01
C ARG A 239 2.72 -17.91 5.66
N LEU A 240 1.92 -16.98 5.17
CA LEU A 240 0.50 -16.91 5.54
C LEU A 240 -0.30 -18.00 4.82
N PRO A 241 -1.37 -18.51 5.43
CA PRO A 241 -2.24 -19.55 4.87
C PRO A 241 -2.93 -19.13 3.59
#